data_7d6b36ddc2dda9ec8eddaa1cb4a04758
#
_entry.id   7d6b36ddc2dda9ec8eddaa1cb4a04758
#
_cell.length_a   1.000
_cell.length_b   1.000
_cell.length_c   1.000
_cell.angle_alpha   90.00
_cell.angle_beta   90.00
_cell.angle_gamma   90.00
#
_symmetry.space_group_name_H-M   'P 1'
#
loop_
_entity.id
_entity.type
_entity.pdbx_description
1 polymer ?
#
loop_
_entity_poly.entity_id
_entity_poly.type
_entity_poly.pdbx_seq_one_letter_code
_entity_poly.pdbx_strand_id
1 'polypeptide(L)'
;MIKGSQRRKAGYPIDSLFLDRWSPRAMSGEEIAEEELLTLFEAARWAPSSYNNQPWRILYARRNTIHWPLFFDLLVDFNKTWVKGAAALVVFISKTTFDHNGEPSVTHSFDTGAAWENFALEASLRNLVAHGMEGFDYDRARTVLKIPRDFQVEVMAAIGKPGKKEDLPVGLQERENPNDRRKLTETIIEGPFIARVAGAGPT
;
A
#
# COMPACT_ATOMS: atom_id res chain seq x y z
N MET A 1 -10.04 -13.25 8.03
CA MET A 1 -9.39 -11.99 8.49
C MET A 1 -10.37 -11.16 9.29
N ILE A 2 -9.95 -10.49 10.38
CA ILE A 2 -10.78 -9.54 11.13
C ILE A 2 -11.09 -8.34 10.21
N LYS A 3 -12.36 -7.94 10.13
CA LYS A 3 -12.75 -6.70 9.44
C LYS A 3 -12.48 -5.50 10.32
N GLY A 4 -11.96 -4.40 9.75
CA GLY A 4 -11.66 -3.20 10.51
C GLY A 4 -12.88 -2.58 11.18
N SER A 5 -14.05 -2.67 10.56
CA SER A 5 -15.34 -2.20 11.13
C SER A 5 -15.73 -2.87 12.45
N GLN A 6 -15.17 -4.03 12.78
CA GLN A 6 -15.37 -4.67 14.08
C GLN A 6 -14.61 -3.96 15.23
N ARG A 7 -13.68 -3.10 14.92
CA ARG A 7 -12.82 -2.37 15.88
C ARG A 7 -12.87 -0.86 15.70
N ARG A 8 -13.19 -0.37 14.49
CA ARG A 8 -13.20 1.02 14.10
C ARG A 8 -14.62 1.57 14.04
N LYS A 9 -14.78 2.82 14.41
CA LYS A 9 -16.08 3.53 14.32
C LYS A 9 -15.88 4.83 13.55
N ALA A 10 -16.61 5.00 12.46
CA ALA A 10 -16.63 6.25 11.72
C ALA A 10 -17.41 7.33 12.50
N GLY A 11 -16.93 8.58 12.42
CA GLY A 11 -17.64 9.73 12.96
C GLY A 11 -18.80 10.21 12.08
N TYR A 12 -18.80 9.83 10.80
CA TYR A 12 -19.83 10.15 9.80
C TYR A 12 -20.18 8.89 9.01
N PRO A 13 -21.38 8.82 8.40
CA PRO A 13 -21.80 7.66 7.62
C PRO A 13 -20.94 7.55 6.35
N ILE A 14 -20.10 6.51 6.29
CA ILE A 14 -19.30 6.12 5.12
C ILE A 14 -19.48 4.64 4.86
N ASP A 15 -19.12 4.19 3.65
CA ASP A 15 -19.12 2.76 3.35
C ASP A 15 -18.16 1.99 4.25
N SER A 16 -18.56 0.80 4.70
CA SER A 16 -17.76 -0.05 5.59
C SER A 16 -16.45 -0.50 4.96
N LEU A 17 -16.33 -0.49 3.65
CA LEU A 17 -15.10 -0.81 2.91
C LEU A 17 -13.90 -0.03 3.42
N PHE A 18 -14.08 1.28 3.69
CA PHE A 18 -13.01 2.14 4.20
C PHE A 18 -12.59 1.80 5.64
N LEU A 19 -13.51 1.24 6.44
CA LEU A 19 -13.21 0.77 7.79
C LEU A 19 -12.62 -0.63 7.76
N ASP A 20 -13.08 -1.50 6.87
CA ASP A 20 -12.71 -2.91 6.80
C ASP A 20 -11.27 -3.10 6.32
N ARG A 21 -10.85 -2.29 5.35
CA ARG A 21 -9.48 -2.37 4.84
C ARG A 21 -8.48 -1.97 5.93
N TRP A 22 -7.56 -2.84 6.22
CA TRP A 22 -6.37 -2.59 7.04
C TRP A 22 -5.18 -3.36 6.45
N SER A 23 -4.01 -3.30 7.05
CA SER A 23 -2.78 -3.90 6.53
C SER A 23 -2.28 -4.99 7.48
N PRO A 24 -2.86 -6.21 7.43
CA PRO A 24 -2.37 -7.35 8.17
C PRO A 24 -0.96 -7.75 7.72
N ARG A 25 -0.23 -8.47 8.57
CA ARG A 25 1.06 -9.11 8.24
C ARG A 25 0.94 -10.62 8.14
N ALA A 26 -0.05 -11.21 8.81
CA ALA A 26 -0.25 -12.65 8.79
C ALA A 26 -0.77 -13.09 7.41
N MET A 27 0.07 -13.79 6.68
CA MET A 27 -0.24 -14.37 5.37
C MET A 27 0.01 -15.87 5.41
N SER A 28 -0.90 -16.66 4.81
CA SER A 28 -0.93 -18.12 4.94
C SER A 28 0.21 -18.85 4.22
N GLY A 29 0.88 -18.19 3.30
CA GLY A 29 1.84 -18.85 2.43
C GLY A 29 1.20 -19.58 1.25
N GLU A 30 -0.12 -19.56 1.09
CA GLU A 30 -0.78 -20.09 -0.08
C GLU A 30 -0.57 -19.21 -1.31
N GLU A 31 -0.59 -19.82 -2.49
CA GLU A 31 -0.54 -19.10 -3.76
C GLU A 31 -1.85 -18.37 -4.04
N ILE A 32 -1.75 -17.29 -4.81
CA ILE A 32 -2.87 -16.57 -5.41
C ILE A 32 -2.85 -16.85 -6.89
N ALA A 33 -4.02 -17.13 -7.48
CA ALA A 33 -4.15 -17.29 -8.92
C ALA A 33 -3.74 -16.01 -9.65
N GLU A 34 -3.17 -16.16 -10.83
CA GLU A 34 -2.70 -15.01 -11.63
C GLU A 34 -3.84 -14.05 -11.95
N GLU A 35 -4.99 -14.59 -12.36
CA GLU A 35 -6.19 -13.78 -12.66
C GLU A 35 -6.67 -12.99 -11.43
N GLU A 36 -6.58 -13.57 -10.23
CA GLU A 36 -6.95 -12.87 -8.99
C GLU A 36 -5.98 -11.72 -8.69
N LEU A 37 -4.67 -11.92 -8.93
CA LEU A 37 -3.68 -10.85 -8.80
C LEU A 37 -3.87 -9.76 -9.86
N LEU A 38 -4.15 -10.13 -11.12
CA LEU A 38 -4.43 -9.21 -12.21
C LEU A 38 -5.66 -8.34 -11.94
N THR A 39 -6.66 -8.87 -11.22
CA THR A 39 -7.85 -8.09 -10.83
C THR A 39 -7.49 -6.93 -9.89
N LEU A 40 -6.49 -7.12 -9.01
CA LEU A 40 -6.02 -6.03 -8.14
C LEU A 40 -5.32 -4.93 -8.96
N PHE A 41 -4.53 -5.31 -9.96
CA PHE A 41 -3.91 -4.35 -10.88
C PHE A 41 -4.94 -3.63 -11.76
N GLU A 42 -6.01 -4.33 -12.15
CA GLU A 42 -7.11 -3.71 -12.87
C GLU A 42 -7.80 -2.64 -12.02
N ALA A 43 -8.06 -2.89 -10.75
CA ALA A 43 -8.62 -1.88 -9.84
C ALA A 43 -7.69 -0.67 -9.71
N ALA A 44 -6.38 -0.90 -9.56
CA ALA A 44 -5.38 0.18 -9.51
C ALA A 44 -5.42 1.07 -10.76
N ARG A 45 -5.58 0.47 -11.93
CA ARG A 45 -5.62 1.16 -13.23
C ARG A 45 -6.77 2.18 -13.35
N TRP A 46 -7.85 2.02 -12.59
CA TRP A 46 -9.02 2.91 -12.61
C TRP A 46 -8.90 4.11 -11.66
N ALA A 47 -7.74 4.33 -11.06
CA ALA A 47 -7.52 5.52 -10.26
C ALA A 47 -7.56 6.80 -11.12
N PRO A 48 -8.02 7.93 -10.56
CA PRO A 48 -7.90 9.23 -11.23
C PRO A 48 -6.44 9.69 -11.28
N SER A 49 -6.10 10.50 -12.27
CA SER A 49 -4.79 11.16 -12.36
C SER A 49 -4.88 12.49 -13.07
N SER A 50 -3.94 13.38 -12.79
CA SER A 50 -3.83 14.68 -13.45
C SER A 50 -3.70 14.49 -14.97
N TYR A 51 -4.56 15.16 -15.75
CA TYR A 51 -4.63 15.01 -17.21
C TYR A 51 -4.77 13.56 -17.70
N ASN A 52 -5.27 12.66 -16.86
CA ASN A 52 -5.33 11.21 -17.13
C ASN A 52 -3.95 10.63 -17.53
N ASN A 53 -2.89 11.17 -16.96
CA ASN A 53 -1.51 10.78 -17.28
C ASN A 53 -1.15 9.37 -16.85
N GLN A 54 -1.85 8.81 -15.85
CA GLN A 54 -1.66 7.44 -15.36
C GLN A 54 -0.17 7.11 -15.12
N PRO A 55 0.50 7.88 -14.22
CA PRO A 55 1.95 7.84 -14.07
C PRO A 55 2.48 6.53 -13.50
N TRP A 56 1.61 5.75 -12.87
CA TRP A 56 1.99 4.48 -12.20
C TRP A 56 2.46 3.42 -13.19
N ARG A 57 3.50 2.69 -12.78
CA ARG A 57 3.87 1.37 -13.29
C ARG A 57 3.99 0.44 -12.09
N ILE A 58 3.58 -0.80 -12.27
CA ILE A 58 3.49 -1.77 -11.19
C ILE A 58 4.37 -2.96 -11.56
N LEU A 59 5.49 -3.10 -10.86
CA LEU A 59 6.39 -4.24 -10.98
C LEU A 59 5.98 -5.28 -9.95
N TYR A 60 6.00 -6.56 -10.30
CA TYR A 60 5.65 -7.60 -9.35
C TYR A 60 6.46 -8.88 -9.53
N ALA A 61 6.55 -9.65 -8.47
CA ALA A 61 7.07 -11.00 -8.47
C ALA A 61 6.14 -11.91 -7.67
N ARG A 62 5.71 -13.02 -8.27
CA ARG A 62 5.03 -14.09 -7.53
C ARG A 62 6.08 -14.92 -6.80
N ARG A 63 5.74 -15.42 -5.60
CA ARG A 63 6.57 -16.41 -4.93
C ARG A 63 6.73 -17.63 -5.84
N ASN A 64 7.77 -18.41 -5.69
CA ASN A 64 8.08 -19.57 -6.54
C ASN A 64 8.41 -19.23 -8.00
N THR A 65 8.64 -17.95 -8.34
CA THR A 65 9.20 -17.55 -9.65
C THR A 65 10.65 -17.11 -9.50
N ILE A 66 11.38 -17.12 -10.62
CA ILE A 66 12.78 -16.65 -10.70
C ILE A 66 12.95 -15.17 -10.30
N HIS A 67 11.84 -14.41 -10.33
CA HIS A 67 11.84 -12.98 -10.00
C HIS A 67 11.70 -12.72 -8.48
N TRP A 68 11.20 -13.68 -7.71
CA TRP A 68 10.97 -13.50 -6.27
C TRP A 68 12.21 -13.00 -5.49
N PRO A 69 13.39 -13.62 -5.63
CA PRO A 69 14.58 -13.16 -4.92
C PRO A 69 14.93 -11.71 -5.20
N LEU A 70 14.71 -11.21 -6.44
CA LEU A 70 15.01 -9.83 -6.81
C LEU A 70 14.20 -8.81 -5.98
N PHE A 71 12.98 -9.16 -5.58
CA PHE A 71 12.11 -8.33 -4.75
C PHE A 71 12.31 -8.58 -3.26
N PHE A 72 12.39 -9.85 -2.86
CA PHE A 72 12.50 -10.23 -1.45
C PHE A 72 13.80 -9.72 -0.82
N ASP A 73 14.91 -9.76 -1.54
CA ASP A 73 16.22 -9.32 -1.06
C ASP A 73 16.35 -7.80 -0.92
N LEU A 74 15.39 -7.02 -1.45
CA LEU A 74 15.31 -5.58 -1.24
C LEU A 74 14.78 -5.23 0.16
N LEU A 75 14.03 -6.13 0.80
CA LEU A 75 13.41 -5.87 2.09
C LEU A 75 14.47 -5.75 3.21
N VAL A 76 14.20 -4.84 4.16
CA VAL A 76 14.92 -4.84 5.42
C VAL A 76 14.64 -6.13 6.20
N ASP A 77 15.58 -6.58 7.03
CA ASP A 77 15.48 -7.87 7.72
C ASP A 77 14.22 -8.03 8.57
N PHE A 78 13.77 -6.96 9.19
CA PHE A 78 12.50 -6.97 9.93
C PHE A 78 11.31 -7.38 9.05
N ASN A 79 11.20 -6.83 7.84
CA ASN A 79 10.11 -7.15 6.93
C ASN A 79 10.22 -8.57 6.37
N LYS A 80 11.42 -9.08 6.14
CA LYS A 80 11.64 -10.47 5.71
C LYS A 80 11.04 -11.48 6.69
N THR A 81 10.97 -11.16 7.98
CA THR A 81 10.46 -12.08 9.01
C THR A 81 8.99 -12.50 8.81
N TRP A 82 8.17 -11.61 8.25
CA TRP A 82 6.74 -11.86 8.05
C TRP A 82 6.33 -11.94 6.57
N VAL A 83 7.06 -11.27 5.68
CA VAL A 83 6.78 -11.26 4.22
C VAL A 83 6.97 -12.64 3.59
N LYS A 84 7.73 -13.54 4.21
CA LYS A 84 7.90 -14.93 3.74
C LYS A 84 6.59 -15.69 3.50
N GLY A 85 5.48 -15.27 4.14
CA GLY A 85 4.14 -15.81 3.92
C GLY A 85 3.37 -15.18 2.77
N ALA A 86 3.91 -14.13 2.12
CA ALA A 86 3.26 -13.48 0.99
C ALA A 86 3.26 -14.37 -0.27
N ALA A 87 2.24 -14.26 -1.10
CA ALA A 87 2.13 -14.91 -2.40
C ALA A 87 2.81 -14.08 -3.51
N ALA A 88 2.80 -12.75 -3.38
CA ALA A 88 3.44 -11.84 -4.31
C ALA A 88 4.03 -10.61 -3.60
N LEU A 89 5.07 -10.04 -4.19
CA LEU A 89 5.62 -8.73 -3.88
C LEU A 89 5.40 -7.79 -5.05
N VAL A 90 5.06 -6.56 -4.75
CA VAL A 90 4.71 -5.53 -5.73
C VAL A 90 5.47 -4.26 -5.42
N VAL A 91 6.04 -3.60 -6.43
CA VAL A 91 6.66 -2.28 -6.33
C VAL A 91 5.90 -1.30 -7.21
N PHE A 92 5.35 -0.26 -6.61
CA PHE A 92 4.75 0.85 -7.34
C PHE A 92 5.82 1.88 -7.65
N ILE A 93 5.87 2.29 -8.90
CA ILE A 93 6.73 3.38 -9.38
C ILE A 93 5.88 4.39 -10.14
N SER A 94 6.30 5.63 -10.17
CA SER A 94 5.59 6.72 -10.86
C SER A 94 6.49 7.47 -11.82
N LYS A 95 5.99 7.75 -13.02
CA LYS A 95 6.68 8.60 -13.98
C LYS A 95 6.61 10.06 -13.51
N THR A 96 7.75 10.72 -13.45
CA THR A 96 7.88 12.08 -12.90
C THR A 96 7.51 13.17 -13.88
N THR A 97 7.19 12.82 -15.14
CA THR A 97 6.82 13.75 -16.22
C THR A 97 5.50 13.37 -16.86
N PHE A 98 4.84 14.35 -17.49
CA PHE A 98 3.67 14.10 -18.33
C PHE A 98 4.06 13.46 -19.66
N ASP A 99 3.32 12.45 -20.11
CA ASP A 99 3.59 11.77 -21.38
C ASP A 99 3.31 12.66 -22.60
N HIS A 100 2.36 13.59 -22.51
CA HIS A 100 1.93 14.40 -23.64
C HIS A 100 2.87 15.57 -23.98
N ASN A 101 3.72 16.03 -23.04
CA ASN A 101 4.59 17.18 -23.28
C ASN A 101 5.99 17.07 -22.64
N GLY A 102 6.23 16.03 -21.82
CA GLY A 102 7.51 15.83 -21.13
C GLY A 102 7.77 16.72 -19.92
N GLU A 103 6.85 17.64 -19.59
CA GLU A 103 6.98 18.54 -18.44
C GLU A 103 6.86 17.81 -17.11
N PRO A 104 7.44 18.34 -16.01
CA PRO A 104 7.33 17.75 -14.70
C PRO A 104 5.88 17.58 -14.22
N SER A 105 5.52 16.38 -13.80
CA SER A 105 4.23 16.07 -13.19
C SER A 105 4.35 16.13 -11.68
N VAL A 106 3.96 17.24 -11.06
CA VAL A 106 4.06 17.44 -9.60
C VAL A 106 3.12 16.54 -8.80
N THR A 107 2.13 15.91 -9.45
CA THR A 107 1.13 15.04 -8.81
C THR A 107 1.43 13.55 -8.98
N HIS A 108 2.53 13.16 -9.63
CA HIS A 108 2.80 11.77 -9.97
C HIS A 108 2.72 10.80 -8.77
N SER A 109 3.27 11.19 -7.60
CA SER A 109 3.20 10.37 -6.38
C SER A 109 1.80 10.35 -5.79
N PHE A 110 1.06 11.47 -5.81
CA PHE A 110 -0.33 11.55 -5.35
C PHE A 110 -1.25 10.66 -6.18
N ASP A 111 -1.13 10.72 -7.51
CA ASP A 111 -1.90 9.91 -8.44
C ASP A 111 -1.59 8.42 -8.26
N THR A 112 -0.31 8.06 -8.04
CA THR A 112 0.11 6.68 -7.78
C THR A 112 -0.37 6.19 -6.41
N GLY A 113 -0.46 7.08 -5.40
CA GLY A 113 -1.08 6.78 -4.12
C GLY A 113 -2.57 6.44 -4.25
N ALA A 114 -3.31 7.12 -5.17
CA ALA A 114 -4.69 6.75 -5.48
C ALA A 114 -4.80 5.35 -6.12
N ALA A 115 -3.90 5.02 -7.04
CA ALA A 115 -3.83 3.67 -7.63
C ALA A 115 -3.52 2.59 -6.57
N TRP A 116 -2.61 2.87 -5.63
CA TRP A 116 -2.34 2.00 -4.49
C TRP A 116 -3.58 1.78 -3.63
N GLU A 117 -4.35 2.82 -3.31
CA GLU A 117 -5.55 2.67 -2.46
C GLU A 117 -6.62 1.83 -3.16
N ASN A 118 -6.89 2.05 -4.47
CA ASN A 118 -7.79 1.20 -5.24
C ASN A 118 -7.36 -0.29 -5.20
N PHE A 119 -6.06 -0.55 -5.38
CA PHE A 119 -5.47 -1.89 -5.27
C PHE A 119 -5.73 -2.51 -3.89
N ALA A 120 -5.51 -1.75 -2.83
CA ALA A 120 -5.67 -2.23 -1.45
C ALA A 120 -7.15 -2.44 -1.06
N LEU A 121 -8.05 -1.61 -1.56
CA LEU A 121 -9.50 -1.77 -1.37
C LEU A 121 -10.00 -3.03 -2.07
N GLU A 122 -9.61 -3.26 -3.33
CA GLU A 122 -9.99 -4.47 -4.07
C GLU A 122 -9.45 -5.73 -3.40
N ALA A 123 -8.21 -5.71 -2.88
CA ALA A 123 -7.67 -6.82 -2.10
C ALA A 123 -8.53 -7.10 -0.86
N SER A 124 -8.96 -6.06 -0.14
CA SER A 124 -9.85 -6.18 1.03
C SER A 124 -11.20 -6.78 0.66
N LEU A 125 -11.81 -6.36 -0.45
CA LEU A 125 -13.09 -6.91 -0.96
C LEU A 125 -12.98 -8.40 -1.27
N ARG A 126 -11.82 -8.85 -1.77
CA ARG A 126 -11.52 -10.26 -2.08
C ARG A 126 -11.02 -11.06 -0.88
N ASN A 127 -11.04 -10.48 0.32
CA ASN A 127 -10.46 -11.11 1.51
C ASN A 127 -8.97 -11.48 1.34
N LEU A 128 -8.24 -10.70 0.56
CA LEU A 128 -6.79 -10.78 0.45
C LEU A 128 -6.13 -9.76 1.38
N VAL A 129 -4.90 -10.04 1.76
CA VAL A 129 -4.01 -9.11 2.46
C VAL A 129 -3.26 -8.29 1.43
N ALA A 130 -3.28 -6.95 1.58
CA ALA A 130 -2.37 -6.03 0.92
C ALA A 130 -1.71 -5.14 1.97
N HIS A 131 -0.39 -5.20 2.10
CA HIS A 131 0.37 -4.47 3.10
C HIS A 131 1.49 -3.65 2.45
N GLY A 132 1.30 -2.32 2.39
CA GLY A 132 2.34 -1.39 1.90
C GLY A 132 3.46 -1.23 2.91
N MET A 133 4.70 -1.21 2.43
CA MET A 133 5.93 -1.16 3.23
C MET A 133 6.85 -0.05 2.75
N GLU A 134 7.39 0.71 3.70
CA GLU A 134 8.51 1.63 3.48
C GLU A 134 9.86 0.90 3.65
N GLY A 135 9.91 -0.14 4.46
CA GLY A 135 11.13 -0.84 4.87
C GLY A 135 11.73 -1.73 3.78
N PHE A 136 12.30 -1.13 2.73
CA PHE A 136 13.10 -1.77 1.69
C PHE A 136 14.15 -0.78 1.13
N ASP A 137 15.14 -1.28 0.40
CA ASP A 137 16.21 -0.49 -0.21
C ASP A 137 15.77 0.11 -1.54
N TYR A 138 15.41 1.38 -1.56
CA TYR A 138 14.92 2.14 -2.72
C TYR A 138 15.97 2.27 -3.84
N ASP A 139 17.23 2.54 -3.50
CA ASP A 139 18.31 2.72 -4.47
C ASP A 139 18.69 1.39 -5.12
N ARG A 140 18.75 0.35 -4.31
CA ARG A 140 18.96 -1.00 -4.80
C ARG A 140 17.77 -1.49 -5.64
N ALA A 141 16.53 -1.14 -5.28
CA ALA A 141 15.34 -1.45 -6.08
C ALA A 141 15.45 -0.84 -7.48
N ARG A 142 15.84 0.43 -7.58
CA ARG A 142 16.08 1.09 -8.86
C ARG A 142 17.07 0.32 -9.73
N THR A 143 18.18 -0.11 -9.13
CA THR A 143 19.27 -0.79 -9.87
C THR A 143 18.87 -2.20 -10.27
N VAL A 144 18.37 -3.02 -9.31
CA VAL A 144 18.06 -4.44 -9.51
C VAL A 144 16.85 -4.63 -10.44
N LEU A 145 15.82 -3.78 -10.28
CA LEU A 145 14.61 -3.84 -11.10
C LEU A 145 14.72 -2.99 -12.37
N LYS A 146 15.90 -2.39 -12.64
CA LYS A 146 16.20 -1.59 -13.86
C LYS A 146 15.20 -0.45 -14.07
N ILE A 147 14.82 0.24 -12.98
CA ILE A 147 13.85 1.33 -13.02
C ILE A 147 14.53 2.58 -13.64
N PRO A 148 13.97 3.15 -14.72
CA PRO A 148 14.54 4.34 -15.38
C PRO A 148 14.58 5.56 -14.45
N ARG A 149 15.44 6.55 -14.77
CA ARG A 149 15.65 7.73 -13.92
C ARG A 149 14.44 8.67 -13.85
N ASP A 150 13.61 8.68 -14.89
CA ASP A 150 12.36 9.43 -14.98
C ASP A 150 11.19 8.79 -14.21
N PHE A 151 11.45 7.71 -13.46
CA PHE A 151 10.50 7.10 -12.53
C PHE A 151 10.96 7.24 -11.08
N GLN A 152 10.04 7.56 -10.20
CA GLN A 152 10.20 7.51 -8.75
C GLN A 152 9.78 6.14 -8.22
N VAL A 153 10.57 5.56 -7.30
CA VAL A 153 10.17 4.38 -6.52
C VAL A 153 9.30 4.85 -5.36
N GLU A 154 8.05 4.40 -5.28
CA GLU A 154 7.09 4.92 -4.32
C GLU A 154 6.95 4.03 -3.07
N VAL A 155 6.58 2.77 -3.28
CA VAL A 155 6.29 1.84 -2.19
C VAL A 155 6.44 0.41 -2.66
N MET A 156 6.78 -0.49 -1.74
CA MET A 156 6.66 -1.93 -1.93
C MET A 156 5.44 -2.44 -1.16
N ALA A 157 4.76 -3.46 -1.70
CA ALA A 157 3.65 -4.12 -1.02
C ALA A 157 3.78 -5.63 -1.03
N ALA A 158 3.35 -6.27 0.05
CA ALA A 158 3.20 -7.72 0.15
C ALA A 158 1.72 -8.09 -0.01
N ILE A 159 1.45 -9.11 -0.81
CA ILE A 159 0.11 -9.59 -1.14
C ILE A 159 0.02 -11.08 -0.78
N GLY A 160 -1.07 -11.49 -0.13
CA GLY A 160 -1.26 -12.89 0.24
C GLY A 160 -2.68 -13.20 0.70
N LYS A 161 -2.99 -14.48 0.83
CA LYS A 161 -4.18 -14.90 1.56
C LYS A 161 -3.97 -14.71 3.05
N PRO A 162 -5.04 -14.43 3.82
CA PRO A 162 -4.93 -14.27 5.27
C PRO A 162 -4.34 -15.51 5.93
N GLY A 163 -3.36 -15.30 6.81
CA GLY A 163 -2.75 -16.32 7.66
C GLY A 163 -3.23 -16.23 9.10
N LYS A 164 -2.63 -17.02 9.96
CA LYS A 164 -2.90 -17.01 11.40
C LYS A 164 -1.96 -16.02 12.08
N LYS A 165 -2.48 -15.25 13.01
CA LYS A 165 -1.71 -14.30 13.82
C LYS A 165 -0.56 -14.99 14.56
N GLU A 166 -0.79 -16.22 14.98
CA GLU A 166 0.16 -17.05 15.74
C GLU A 166 1.40 -17.44 14.92
N ASP A 167 1.32 -17.38 13.58
CA ASP A 167 2.45 -17.68 12.68
C ASP A 167 3.44 -16.50 12.58
N LEU A 168 3.06 -15.33 13.11
CA LEU A 168 3.93 -14.16 13.17
C LEU A 168 4.94 -14.25 14.33
N PRO A 169 6.11 -13.59 14.23
CA PRO A 169 6.97 -13.35 15.37
C PRO A 169 6.18 -12.73 16.55
N VAL A 170 6.45 -13.16 17.78
CA VAL A 170 5.69 -12.79 18.99
C VAL A 170 5.49 -11.27 19.11
N GLY A 171 6.52 -10.46 18.87
CA GLY A 171 6.42 -8.99 18.92
C GLY A 171 5.52 -8.36 17.85
N LEU A 172 5.13 -9.10 16.81
CA LEU A 172 4.17 -8.66 15.79
C LEU A 172 2.74 -9.12 16.08
N GLN A 173 2.56 -10.20 16.84
CA GLN A 173 1.22 -10.73 17.16
C GLN A 173 0.37 -9.70 17.90
N GLU A 174 0.92 -8.95 18.84
CA GLU A 174 0.20 -7.92 19.60
C GLU A 174 -0.26 -6.76 18.70
N ARG A 175 0.48 -6.48 17.64
CA ARG A 175 0.20 -5.41 16.68
C ARG A 175 -0.68 -5.85 15.51
N GLU A 176 -1.04 -7.12 15.43
CA GLU A 176 -1.86 -7.69 14.34
C GLU A 176 -3.35 -7.44 14.60
N ASN A 177 -3.70 -6.16 14.61
CA ASN A 177 -5.07 -5.67 14.78
C ASN A 177 -5.29 -4.40 13.94
N PRO A 178 -6.53 -4.14 13.48
CA PRO A 178 -6.88 -2.86 12.88
C PRO A 178 -6.63 -1.71 13.86
N ASN A 179 -5.79 -0.77 13.50
CA ASN A 179 -5.57 0.48 14.25
C ASN A 179 -6.63 1.52 13.91
N ASP A 180 -6.81 2.49 14.78
CA ASP A 180 -7.73 3.62 14.59
C ASP A 180 -7.09 4.75 13.78
N ARG A 181 -7.80 5.85 13.64
CA ARG A 181 -7.38 7.09 12.99
C ARG A 181 -7.47 8.26 13.98
N ARG A 182 -6.72 9.33 13.71
CA ARG A 182 -6.88 10.61 14.39
C ARG A 182 -8.32 11.10 14.21
N LYS A 183 -8.78 11.94 15.14
CA LYS A 183 -10.08 12.60 15.00
C LYS A 183 -10.11 13.44 13.73
N LEU A 184 -11.25 13.48 13.06
CA LEU A 184 -11.41 14.25 11.82
C LEU A 184 -11.03 15.73 12.02
N THR A 185 -11.39 16.31 13.16
CA THR A 185 -11.05 17.69 13.55
C THR A 185 -9.55 17.97 13.66
N GLU A 186 -8.71 16.94 13.73
CA GLU A 186 -7.25 17.09 13.75
C GLU A 186 -6.65 17.06 12.34
N THR A 187 -7.42 16.63 11.34
CA THR A 187 -6.93 16.35 9.97
C THR A 187 -7.54 17.25 8.91
N ILE A 188 -8.67 17.91 9.22
CA ILE A 188 -9.33 18.85 8.31
C ILE A 188 -9.29 20.27 8.88
N ILE A 189 -9.11 21.25 8.02
CA ILE A 189 -9.09 22.67 8.36
C ILE A 189 -9.87 23.40 7.28
N GLU A 190 -10.86 24.18 7.67
CA GLU A 190 -11.51 25.13 6.76
C GLU A 190 -10.65 26.41 6.68
N GLY A 191 -10.29 26.82 5.49
CA GLY A 191 -9.46 28.00 5.24
C GLY A 191 -7.95 27.73 5.30
N PRO A 192 -7.14 28.76 5.59
CA PRO A 192 -5.69 28.66 5.64
C PRO A 192 -5.18 27.72 6.73
N PHE A 193 -4.03 27.08 6.51
CA PHE A 193 -3.38 26.29 7.54
C PHE A 193 -2.88 27.17 8.67
N ILE A 194 -3.53 27.08 9.84
CA ILE A 194 -3.09 27.73 11.08
C ILE A 194 -2.53 26.62 11.98
N ALA A 195 -1.21 26.69 12.25
CA ALA A 195 -0.59 25.77 13.19
C ALA A 195 -1.24 25.93 14.56
N ARG A 196 -1.89 24.87 15.06
CA ARG A 196 -2.38 24.86 16.45
C ARG A 196 -1.16 24.81 17.36
N VAL A 197 -0.91 25.89 18.09
CA VAL A 197 0.09 25.90 19.16
C VAL A 197 -0.40 24.91 20.22
N ALA A 198 0.40 23.89 20.50
CA ALA A 198 0.10 22.93 21.55
C ALA A 198 0.01 23.71 22.89
N GLY A 199 -1.19 23.80 23.45
CA GLY A 199 -1.39 24.43 24.75
C GLY A 199 -2.43 25.56 24.86
N ALA A 200 -3.03 26.04 23.73
CA ALA A 200 -4.16 26.98 23.81
C ALA A 200 -5.47 26.17 23.91
N GLY A 201 -6.01 26.08 25.12
CA GLY A 201 -7.39 25.62 25.35
C GLY A 201 -8.40 26.51 24.62
N PRO A 202 -9.64 26.04 24.37
CA PRO A 202 -10.67 26.85 23.73
C PRO A 202 -10.97 28.09 24.61
N THR A 203 -10.84 29.29 24.02
CA THR A 203 -11.39 30.54 24.60
C THR A 203 -12.89 30.55 24.47
#